data_a8b15c0c3309ca366fee7d307b337c42
#
_entry.id   a8b15c0c3309ca366fee7d307b337c42
#
_cell.length_a   1.000
_cell.length_b   1.000
_cell.length_c   1.000
_cell.angle_alpha   90.00
_cell.angle_beta   90.00
_cell.angle_gamma   90.00
#
_symmetry.space_group_name_H-M   'P 1'
#
loop_
_entity.id
_entity.type
_entity.pdbx_description
1 polymer ?
#
loop_
_entity_poly.entity_id
_entity_poly.type
_entity_poly.pdbx_seq_one_letter_code
_entity_poly.pdbx_strand_id
1 'polypeptide(L)'
;MLLSAAAFGQVHVLVDHVGYEASAPKQALVEVEGSDPARGTPSRFALLDAVTGKPVLTGAPASAGEVDRWGARRFWTADFSAWTNPGHYVLSVETSGERVSSCEFEINDNVLERNTLSNVVYYFKGQRASGDFDRADAHLRLPDGSGFVDLHGGWYDATGDYGIHLSHQNPTSYFNPQQVPLVVWTLLKSYRVLEARQDDNFSEYRRRMLDEGLFGADFLVRMKRSGGSFFESITAPGKEKLAKDRVIGNPNWRTQIKKNASESTERVEAPQGPHAYEASYRAGAGMAIASLALASTMSEDGEFTQAQYRKTAEEAFAFLEAHNHELLNDWKENIVDDYCALMAATELYRATQSAEYRNTAERRANQLMARLTTAGKYRDFWRADEGTRPYFHPADAGLPVVSLIEYAEIASPQQQAKVRDVVERSMRFELSVTGEVNNPFGYARQLVRMGDGAVRTAYFFPHDTEAAPWWQGEDARLASLAAAARMAAPLFKDDPKFQAQLENYAWNQLHWILGRNPFDASLMMGSGHGFALYMFFKSYKYTSAPGGIVNGITASINDEDGIAWNEGYAATGTDDDWRWTEQWLPHAAWYLYAVSLPH
;
A
#
# COMPACT_ATOMS: atom_id res chain seq x y z
N MET A 1 -17.28 31.01 -40.05
CA MET A 1 -16.29 31.48 -39.08
C MET A 1 -16.66 30.86 -37.72
N LEU A 2 -16.13 29.71 -37.41
CA LEU A 2 -16.22 29.12 -36.08
C LEU A 2 -15.11 29.77 -35.25
N LEU A 3 -15.49 30.63 -34.33
CA LEU A 3 -14.60 31.15 -33.30
C LEU A 3 -14.21 29.95 -32.43
N SER A 4 -12.96 29.52 -32.56
CA SER A 4 -12.29 28.68 -31.58
C SER A 4 -12.37 29.39 -30.23
N ALA A 5 -13.19 28.91 -29.31
CA ALA A 5 -13.09 29.31 -27.93
C ALA A 5 -11.68 28.90 -27.48
N ALA A 6 -10.82 29.88 -27.24
CA ALA A 6 -9.55 29.64 -26.61
C ALA A 6 -9.85 28.98 -25.27
N ALA A 7 -9.36 27.75 -25.09
CA ALA A 7 -9.44 27.07 -23.81
C ALA A 7 -8.75 27.96 -22.77
N PHE A 8 -9.55 28.56 -21.90
CA PHE A 8 -9.05 29.29 -20.74
C PHE A 8 -8.33 28.24 -19.86
N GLY A 9 -7.09 28.50 -19.48
CA GLY A 9 -6.38 27.62 -18.53
C GLY A 9 -7.23 27.50 -17.27
N GLN A 10 -7.57 26.25 -16.92
CA GLN A 10 -8.33 25.97 -15.69
C GLN A 10 -7.40 26.15 -14.49
N VAL A 11 -7.94 26.69 -13.41
CA VAL A 11 -7.26 26.81 -12.12
C VAL A 11 -7.95 25.88 -11.14
N HIS A 12 -7.18 25.04 -10.48
CA HIS A 12 -7.67 24.11 -9.45
C HIS A 12 -6.98 24.38 -8.11
N VAL A 13 -7.71 24.22 -7.02
CA VAL A 13 -7.18 24.32 -5.64
C VAL A 13 -7.26 22.94 -5.02
N LEU A 14 -6.13 22.24 -5.02
CA LEU A 14 -6.00 20.84 -4.65
C LEU A 14 -5.73 20.73 -3.16
N VAL A 15 -6.63 20.10 -2.42
CA VAL A 15 -6.57 19.87 -0.97
C VAL A 15 -6.79 18.40 -0.65
N ASP A 16 -6.47 17.99 0.57
CA ASP A 16 -7.02 16.76 1.11
C ASP A 16 -8.53 16.96 1.34
N HIS A 17 -9.35 16.13 0.72
CA HIS A 17 -10.82 16.28 0.76
C HIS A 17 -11.43 15.91 2.10
N VAL A 18 -10.72 15.14 2.92
CA VAL A 18 -11.15 14.75 4.26
C VAL A 18 -10.72 15.80 5.26
N GLY A 19 -9.43 16.19 5.21
CA GLY A 19 -8.95 17.24 6.08
C GLY A 19 -7.48 17.12 6.46
N TYR A 20 -7.11 17.96 7.41
CA TYR A 20 -5.74 18.11 7.89
C TYR A 20 -5.68 17.98 9.40
N GLU A 21 -4.69 17.28 9.90
CA GLU A 21 -4.36 17.24 11.32
C GLU A 21 -4.01 18.63 11.83
N ALA A 22 -4.60 19.03 12.97
CA ALA A 22 -4.45 20.39 13.48
C ALA A 22 -3.00 20.78 13.74
N SER A 23 -2.19 19.85 14.26
CA SER A 23 -0.78 20.06 14.61
C SER A 23 0.20 19.84 13.46
N ALA A 24 -0.23 19.19 12.35
CA ALA A 24 0.64 18.83 11.23
C ALA A 24 0.84 19.98 10.23
N PRO A 25 1.82 19.90 9.34
CA PRO A 25 1.93 20.78 8.17
C PRO A 25 0.69 20.68 7.28
N LYS A 26 0.17 21.85 6.88
CA LYS A 26 -1.05 21.97 6.06
C LYS A 26 -0.77 22.79 4.81
N GLN A 27 -0.79 22.13 3.66
CA GLN A 27 -0.51 22.77 2.38
C GLN A 27 -1.53 22.33 1.33
N ALA A 28 -2.06 23.29 0.61
CA ALA A 28 -2.77 23.07 -0.63
C ALA A 28 -1.87 23.37 -1.83
N LEU A 29 -2.18 22.77 -2.96
CA LEU A 29 -1.56 23.13 -4.23
C LEU A 29 -2.57 23.89 -5.09
N VAL A 30 -2.08 24.91 -5.78
CA VAL A 30 -2.85 25.61 -6.81
C VAL A 30 -2.26 25.18 -8.14
N GLU A 31 -3.04 24.48 -8.94
CA GLU A 31 -2.69 24.07 -10.30
C GLU A 31 -3.24 25.06 -11.30
N VAL A 32 -2.44 25.46 -12.26
CA VAL A 32 -2.83 26.30 -13.39
C VAL A 32 -2.47 25.57 -14.68
N GLU A 33 -3.49 25.18 -15.44
CA GLU A 33 -3.30 24.57 -16.75
C GLU A 33 -3.00 25.64 -17.82
N GLY A 34 -2.13 25.32 -18.78
CA GLY A 34 -1.81 26.12 -19.95
C GLY A 34 -0.45 26.80 -19.89
N SER A 35 0.03 27.18 -21.09
CA SER A 35 1.38 27.71 -21.31
C SER A 35 1.49 29.23 -21.18
N ASP A 36 0.39 29.96 -20.99
CA ASP A 36 0.43 31.43 -20.85
C ASP A 36 0.84 31.81 -19.41
N PRO A 37 2.05 32.33 -19.20
CA PRO A 37 2.53 32.66 -17.85
C PRO A 37 1.80 33.87 -17.22
N ALA A 38 1.09 34.67 -18.00
CA ALA A 38 0.36 35.83 -17.49
C ALA A 38 -1.04 35.50 -16.98
N ARG A 39 -1.57 34.35 -17.35
CA ARG A 39 -2.93 33.93 -16.97
C ARG A 39 -2.91 32.95 -15.79
N GLY A 40 -3.84 33.18 -14.89
CA GLY A 40 -4.07 32.27 -13.77
C GLY A 40 -3.04 32.35 -12.63
N THR A 41 -2.02 33.21 -12.69
CA THR A 41 -1.03 33.32 -11.61
C THR A 41 -1.71 33.69 -10.30
N PRO A 42 -1.61 32.84 -9.26
CA PRO A 42 -2.20 33.12 -7.98
C PRO A 42 -1.47 34.26 -7.28
N SER A 43 -2.24 35.21 -6.73
CA SER A 43 -1.70 36.40 -6.04
C SER A 43 -1.90 36.34 -4.53
N ARG A 44 -3.00 35.74 -4.09
CA ARG A 44 -3.38 35.66 -2.68
C ARG A 44 -4.24 34.43 -2.44
N PHE A 45 -4.11 33.83 -1.26
CA PHE A 45 -5.07 32.86 -0.75
C PHE A 45 -5.71 33.33 0.55
N ALA A 46 -6.91 32.85 0.83
CA ALA A 46 -7.61 33.03 2.09
C ALA A 46 -8.19 31.68 2.55
N LEU A 47 -7.88 31.27 3.76
CA LEU A 47 -8.60 30.20 4.45
C LEU A 47 -9.88 30.79 5.03
N LEU A 48 -11.01 30.32 4.57
CA LEU A 48 -12.34 30.80 4.96
C LEU A 48 -12.97 29.78 5.92
N ASP A 49 -13.53 30.24 7.01
CA ASP A 49 -14.45 29.45 7.82
C ASP A 49 -15.67 29.10 6.96
N ALA A 50 -15.96 27.82 6.81
CA ALA A 50 -16.97 27.32 5.87
C ALA A 50 -18.41 27.75 6.27
N VAL A 51 -18.68 27.96 7.56
CA VAL A 51 -20.00 28.36 8.07
C VAL A 51 -20.25 29.85 7.85
N THR A 52 -19.25 30.69 8.16
CA THR A 52 -19.42 32.14 8.17
C THR A 52 -18.94 32.81 6.87
N GLY A 53 -18.16 32.12 6.06
CA GLY A 53 -17.48 32.63 4.87
C GLY A 53 -16.40 33.68 5.18
N LYS A 54 -16.03 33.89 6.44
CA LYS A 54 -15.03 34.89 6.83
C LYS A 54 -13.62 34.34 6.72
N PRO A 55 -12.66 35.16 6.23
CA PRO A 55 -11.27 34.76 6.22
C PRO A 55 -10.70 34.68 7.65
N VAL A 56 -10.07 33.54 7.97
CA VAL A 56 -9.39 33.30 9.25
C VAL A 56 -7.89 33.37 9.13
N LEU A 57 -7.35 33.09 7.93
CA LEU A 57 -5.96 33.24 7.58
C LEU A 57 -5.86 33.73 6.14
N THR A 58 -4.84 34.53 5.84
CA THR A 58 -4.53 34.94 4.45
C THR A 58 -3.03 34.88 4.21
N GLY A 59 -2.63 34.63 2.96
CA GLY A 59 -1.23 34.55 2.58
C GLY A 59 -1.02 34.73 1.08
N ALA A 60 0.22 34.71 0.65
CA ALA A 60 0.60 34.67 -0.74
C ALA A 60 1.05 33.24 -1.10
N PRO A 61 0.53 32.65 -2.20
CA PRO A 61 1.03 31.36 -2.67
C PRO A 61 2.48 31.47 -3.15
N ALA A 62 3.30 30.49 -2.83
CA ALA A 62 4.69 30.38 -3.29
C ALA A 62 4.74 29.57 -4.59
N SER A 63 5.47 30.03 -5.60
CA SER A 63 5.64 29.26 -6.83
C SER A 63 6.35 27.94 -6.55
N ALA A 64 5.74 26.84 -7.03
CA ALA A 64 6.28 25.49 -6.93
C ALA A 64 6.71 24.93 -8.31
N GLY A 65 6.59 25.72 -9.37
CA GLY A 65 7.09 25.38 -10.71
C GLY A 65 6.25 24.35 -11.46
N GLU A 66 6.87 23.69 -12.41
CA GLU A 66 6.29 22.65 -13.27
C GLU A 66 6.87 21.29 -12.87
N VAL A 67 6.10 20.21 -13.08
CA VAL A 67 6.62 18.83 -12.97
C VAL A 67 6.93 18.34 -14.38
N ASP A 68 8.14 17.84 -14.58
CA ASP A 68 8.57 17.35 -15.89
C ASP A 68 7.64 16.22 -16.36
N ARG A 69 7.27 16.24 -17.64
CA ARG A 69 6.38 15.27 -18.32
C ARG A 69 4.92 15.24 -17.83
N TRP A 70 4.50 16.20 -16.96
CA TRP A 70 3.12 16.27 -16.49
C TRP A 70 2.28 17.29 -17.29
N GLY A 71 2.69 17.58 -18.51
CA GLY A 71 2.03 18.53 -19.40
C GLY A 71 2.30 19.99 -19.03
N ALA A 72 1.59 20.92 -19.66
CA ALA A 72 1.74 22.35 -19.41
C ALA A 72 0.95 22.76 -18.15
N ARG A 73 1.45 22.35 -16.98
CA ARG A 73 0.84 22.63 -15.68
C ARG A 73 1.86 23.28 -14.76
N ARG A 74 1.44 24.37 -14.13
CA ARG A 74 2.25 25.10 -13.14
C ARG A 74 1.59 25.03 -11.78
N PHE A 75 2.40 24.91 -10.75
CA PHE A 75 1.95 24.71 -9.39
C PHE A 75 2.42 25.83 -8.48
N TRP A 76 1.60 26.15 -7.49
CA TRP A 76 1.92 27.02 -6.36
C TRP A 76 1.49 26.33 -5.07
N THR A 77 2.23 26.60 -3.99
CA THR A 77 1.91 26.09 -2.65
C THR A 77 1.22 27.18 -1.84
N ALA A 78 0.07 26.89 -1.27
CA ALA A 78 -0.58 27.71 -0.25
C ALA A 78 -0.40 27.03 1.10
N ASP A 79 0.46 27.59 1.96
CA ASP A 79 0.77 27.06 3.29
C ASP A 79 -0.12 27.76 4.33
N PHE A 80 -0.94 26.96 5.01
CA PHE A 80 -1.80 27.41 6.11
C PHE A 80 -1.53 26.65 7.42
N SER A 81 -0.32 26.08 7.58
CA SER A 81 0.11 25.33 8.76
C SER A 81 -0.03 26.12 10.06
N ALA A 82 0.08 27.45 9.97
CA ALA A 82 -0.06 28.33 11.14
C ALA A 82 -1.48 28.35 11.74
N TRP A 83 -2.49 27.86 11.00
CA TRP A 83 -3.87 27.76 11.50
C TRP A 83 -4.11 26.38 12.08
N THR A 84 -4.41 26.33 13.38
CA THR A 84 -4.55 25.08 14.15
C THR A 84 -5.93 24.92 14.79
N ASN A 85 -6.83 25.90 14.64
CA ASN A 85 -8.14 25.81 15.25
C ASN A 85 -9.01 24.77 14.55
N PRO A 86 -9.65 23.86 15.30
CA PRO A 86 -10.60 22.91 14.75
C PRO A 86 -11.78 23.58 14.05
N GLY A 87 -12.26 22.98 12.96
CA GLY A 87 -13.41 23.49 12.20
C GLY A 87 -13.43 23.04 10.76
N HIS A 88 -14.40 23.55 10.01
CA HIS A 88 -14.56 23.29 8.58
C HIS A 88 -14.15 24.52 7.78
N TYR A 89 -13.36 24.31 6.74
CA TYR A 89 -12.73 25.39 5.99
C TYR A 89 -12.79 25.17 4.49
N VAL A 90 -12.68 26.28 3.76
CA VAL A 90 -12.50 26.32 2.30
C VAL A 90 -11.30 27.20 2.00
N LEU A 91 -10.41 26.76 1.13
CA LEU A 91 -9.29 27.57 0.67
C LEU A 91 -9.68 28.30 -0.62
N SER A 92 -9.73 29.61 -0.58
CA SER A 92 -10.04 30.46 -1.73
C SER A 92 -8.76 31.14 -2.24
N VAL A 93 -8.55 31.10 -3.55
CA VAL A 93 -7.37 31.65 -4.22
C VAL A 93 -7.79 32.72 -5.22
N GLU A 94 -7.14 33.87 -5.17
CA GLU A 94 -7.30 34.97 -6.12
C GLU A 94 -6.24 34.86 -7.20
N THR A 95 -6.69 34.83 -8.47
CA THR A 95 -5.84 34.86 -9.65
C THR A 95 -6.06 36.13 -10.44
N SER A 96 -5.36 36.29 -11.58
CA SER A 96 -5.58 37.44 -12.49
C SER A 96 -6.96 37.37 -13.17
N GLY A 97 -8.01 37.75 -12.45
CA GLY A 97 -9.36 37.95 -12.99
C GLY A 97 -10.45 37.04 -12.41
N GLU A 98 -10.13 36.08 -11.58
CA GLU A 98 -11.13 35.19 -10.97
C GLU A 98 -10.73 34.75 -9.55
N ARG A 99 -11.72 34.24 -8.81
CA ARG A 99 -11.53 33.59 -7.52
C ARG A 99 -11.96 32.16 -7.66
N VAL A 100 -11.05 31.23 -7.31
CA VAL A 100 -11.29 29.78 -7.31
C VAL A 100 -11.18 29.27 -5.88
N SER A 101 -12.00 28.31 -5.51
CA SER A 101 -12.01 27.74 -4.16
C SER A 101 -11.89 26.22 -4.23
N SER A 102 -11.28 25.65 -3.20
CA SER A 102 -11.27 24.20 -2.94
C SER A 102 -12.67 23.68 -2.57
N CYS A 103 -12.82 22.37 -2.47
CA CYS A 103 -13.88 21.78 -1.67
C CYS A 103 -13.74 22.18 -0.19
N GLU A 104 -14.77 21.92 0.61
CA GLU A 104 -14.73 22.01 2.08
C GLU A 104 -13.90 20.84 2.64
N PHE A 105 -13.08 21.12 3.67
CA PHE A 105 -12.29 20.14 4.40
C PHE A 105 -12.27 20.47 5.91
N GLU A 106 -11.96 19.46 6.72
CA GLU A 106 -11.88 19.62 8.17
C GLU A 106 -10.43 19.89 8.63
N ILE A 107 -10.24 20.72 9.64
CA ILE A 107 -9.01 20.76 10.44
C ILE A 107 -9.39 20.31 11.84
N ASN A 108 -8.77 19.23 12.34
CA ASN A 108 -9.09 18.69 13.66
C ASN A 108 -7.98 17.71 14.09
N ASP A 109 -8.03 17.30 15.36
CA ASP A 109 -7.18 16.21 15.85
C ASP A 109 -7.72 14.85 15.41
N ASN A 110 -6.84 13.96 15.00
CA ASN A 110 -7.14 12.61 14.49
C ASN A 110 -8.16 12.63 13.33
N VAL A 111 -8.05 13.62 12.44
CA VAL A 111 -9.07 13.88 11.41
C VAL A 111 -9.23 12.72 10.44
N LEU A 112 -8.11 12.10 10.01
CA LEU A 112 -8.17 10.99 9.07
C LEU A 112 -8.73 9.73 9.73
N GLU A 113 -8.28 9.39 10.94
CA GLU A 113 -8.79 8.25 11.69
C GLU A 113 -10.30 8.33 11.90
N ARG A 114 -10.78 9.47 12.37
CA ARG A 114 -12.20 9.69 12.68
C ARG A 114 -13.09 9.60 11.45
N ASN A 115 -12.60 10.05 10.31
CA ASN A 115 -13.40 10.17 9.09
C ASN A 115 -13.23 9.00 8.11
N THR A 116 -12.18 8.16 8.25
CA THR A 116 -11.90 7.11 7.25
C THR A 116 -11.85 5.68 7.80
N LEU A 117 -11.43 5.46 9.06
CA LEU A 117 -11.26 4.09 9.59
C LEU A 117 -12.54 3.26 9.51
N SER A 118 -13.70 3.86 9.77
CA SER A 118 -14.98 3.15 9.67
C SER A 118 -15.24 2.63 8.27
N ASN A 119 -14.95 3.44 7.25
CA ASN A 119 -15.13 3.06 5.85
C ASN A 119 -14.18 1.94 5.45
N VAL A 120 -12.90 2.04 5.85
CA VAL A 120 -11.89 1.02 5.55
C VAL A 120 -12.23 -0.34 6.18
N VAL A 121 -12.63 -0.35 7.45
CA VAL A 121 -13.07 -1.60 8.11
C VAL A 121 -14.34 -2.15 7.47
N TYR A 122 -15.25 -1.27 7.03
CA TYR A 122 -16.44 -1.68 6.27
C TYR A 122 -16.08 -2.31 4.92
N TYR A 123 -15.07 -1.77 4.23
CA TYR A 123 -14.57 -2.36 2.98
C TYR A 123 -14.12 -3.81 3.17
N PHE A 124 -13.29 -4.10 4.16
CA PHE A 124 -12.88 -5.47 4.45
C PHE A 124 -14.07 -6.37 4.74
N LYS A 125 -15.01 -5.92 5.55
CA LYS A 125 -16.23 -6.69 5.84
C LYS A 125 -17.06 -6.96 4.59
N GLY A 126 -17.09 -6.01 3.65
CA GLY A 126 -17.74 -6.17 2.35
C GLY A 126 -17.02 -7.12 1.40
N GLN A 127 -15.71 -7.31 1.56
CA GLN A 127 -14.90 -8.24 0.76
C GLN A 127 -14.86 -9.66 1.32
N ARG A 128 -15.47 -9.96 2.47
CA ARG A 128 -15.53 -11.34 2.99
C ARG A 128 -16.11 -12.29 1.96
N ALA A 129 -15.45 -13.44 1.77
CA ALA A 129 -16.03 -14.53 1.01
C ALA A 129 -17.41 -14.90 1.56
N SER A 130 -18.36 -15.09 0.71
CA SER A 130 -19.75 -15.32 1.10
C SER A 130 -20.56 -16.06 0.02
N GLY A 131 -21.74 -16.56 0.41
CA GLY A 131 -22.69 -17.14 -0.54
C GLY A 131 -22.21 -18.45 -1.17
N ASP A 132 -22.37 -18.58 -2.49
CA ASP A 132 -22.02 -19.81 -3.22
C ASP A 132 -20.52 -20.06 -3.29
N PHE A 133 -19.70 -19.01 -3.33
CA PHE A 133 -18.25 -19.14 -3.36
C PHE A 133 -17.72 -19.68 -2.02
N ASP A 134 -18.17 -19.13 -0.90
CA ASP A 134 -17.76 -19.57 0.41
C ASP A 134 -18.20 -21.01 0.71
N ARG A 135 -19.41 -21.38 0.27
CA ARG A 135 -19.88 -22.77 0.35
C ARG A 135 -19.05 -23.73 -0.51
N ALA A 136 -18.61 -23.30 -1.68
CA ALA A 136 -17.73 -24.11 -2.52
C ALA A 136 -16.34 -24.25 -1.88
N ASP A 137 -15.81 -23.18 -1.27
CA ASP A 137 -14.52 -23.17 -0.60
C ASP A 137 -14.50 -24.04 0.66
N ALA A 138 -15.66 -24.26 1.30
CA ALA A 138 -15.80 -25.22 2.40
C ALA A 138 -15.63 -26.70 1.98
N HIS A 139 -15.56 -26.99 0.68
CA HIS A 139 -15.43 -28.37 0.17
C HIS A 139 -14.58 -28.43 -1.10
N LEU A 140 -13.36 -27.89 -1.05
CA LEU A 140 -12.43 -27.90 -2.17
C LEU A 140 -11.71 -29.24 -2.30
N ARG A 141 -11.57 -29.70 -3.54
CA ARG A 141 -10.79 -30.89 -3.84
C ARG A 141 -9.30 -30.61 -3.68
N LEU A 142 -8.61 -31.47 -2.96
CA LEU A 142 -7.14 -31.40 -2.87
C LEU A 142 -6.51 -31.63 -4.25
N PRO A 143 -5.44 -30.91 -4.60
CA PRO A 143 -4.81 -31.00 -5.92
C PRO A 143 -4.29 -32.39 -6.29
N ASP A 144 -3.87 -33.18 -5.29
CA ASP A 144 -3.41 -34.56 -5.46
C ASP A 144 -4.55 -35.58 -5.59
N GLY A 145 -5.80 -35.11 -5.46
CA GLY A 145 -6.98 -35.96 -5.56
C GLY A 145 -7.26 -36.83 -4.33
N SER A 146 -6.49 -36.68 -3.24
CA SER A 146 -6.59 -37.51 -2.03
C SER A 146 -7.87 -37.29 -1.20
N GLY A 147 -8.61 -36.20 -1.46
CA GLY A 147 -9.82 -35.86 -0.71
C GLY A 147 -10.25 -34.42 -0.90
N PHE A 148 -10.90 -33.91 0.14
CA PHE A 148 -11.41 -32.55 0.20
C PHE A 148 -10.89 -31.84 1.44
N VAL A 149 -10.87 -30.51 1.37
CA VAL A 149 -10.44 -29.64 2.47
C VAL A 149 -11.42 -28.48 2.58
N ASP A 150 -11.62 -28.01 3.79
CA ASP A 150 -12.39 -26.82 4.11
C ASP A 150 -11.46 -25.61 4.17
N LEU A 151 -11.62 -24.69 3.21
CA LEU A 151 -10.88 -23.43 3.10
C LEU A 151 -11.82 -22.23 3.04
N HIS A 152 -13.01 -22.31 3.65
CA HIS A 152 -13.97 -21.19 3.65
C HIS A 152 -13.44 -19.96 4.42
N GLY A 153 -14.00 -18.79 4.12
CA GLY A 153 -13.63 -17.52 4.74
C GLY A 153 -12.63 -16.71 3.91
N GLY A 154 -11.94 -15.80 4.57
CA GLY A 154 -11.03 -14.86 3.91
C GLY A 154 -11.73 -13.73 3.16
N TRP A 155 -10.95 -12.92 2.46
CA TRP A 155 -11.44 -11.79 1.68
C TRP A 155 -11.08 -11.96 0.22
N TYR A 156 -12.00 -11.57 -0.66
CA TYR A 156 -11.73 -11.47 -2.09
C TYR A 156 -10.61 -10.48 -2.37
N ASP A 157 -9.79 -10.79 -3.36
CA ASP A 157 -8.60 -10.05 -3.77
C ASP A 157 -8.86 -8.56 -4.00
N ALA A 158 -9.85 -8.29 -4.85
CA ALA A 158 -10.28 -6.95 -5.22
C ALA A 158 -11.81 -6.89 -5.36
N THR A 159 -12.37 -5.70 -5.39
CA THR A 159 -13.79 -5.54 -5.63
C THR A 159 -14.16 -6.13 -7.00
N GLY A 160 -14.95 -7.21 -6.98
CA GLY A 160 -15.36 -7.94 -8.18
C GLY A 160 -14.38 -8.99 -8.69
N ASP A 161 -13.24 -9.18 -8.07
CA ASP A 161 -12.40 -10.36 -8.25
C ASP A 161 -12.60 -11.31 -7.08
N TYR A 162 -13.12 -12.50 -7.35
CA TYR A 162 -13.47 -13.50 -6.35
C TYR A 162 -12.30 -14.45 -6.01
N GLY A 163 -11.09 -14.17 -6.46
CA GLY A 163 -9.87 -14.83 -5.99
C GLY A 163 -9.61 -14.51 -4.53
N ILE A 164 -9.00 -15.42 -3.79
CA ILE A 164 -8.51 -15.20 -2.42
C ILE A 164 -7.05 -15.60 -2.40
N HIS A 165 -6.18 -14.69 -2.01
CA HIS A 165 -4.75 -14.88 -2.14
C HIS A 165 -4.02 -14.52 -0.84
N LEU A 166 -3.00 -15.31 -0.48
CA LEU A 166 -2.05 -14.90 0.56
C LEU A 166 -1.08 -13.85 0.03
N SER A 167 -0.67 -13.99 -1.24
CA SER A 167 0.07 -13.01 -2.00
C SER A 167 -0.46 -13.02 -3.43
N HIS A 168 -0.37 -11.89 -4.12
CA HIS A 168 -0.78 -11.82 -5.52
C HIS A 168 -0.01 -12.84 -6.36
N GLN A 169 -0.75 -13.61 -7.15
CA GLN A 169 -0.17 -14.63 -8.03
C GLN A 169 0.66 -13.99 -9.13
N ASN A 170 1.93 -13.81 -8.86
CA ASN A 170 2.88 -13.32 -9.83
C ASN A 170 4.07 -14.26 -9.93
N PRO A 171 4.37 -14.79 -11.13
CA PRO A 171 5.45 -15.73 -11.33
C PRO A 171 6.84 -15.10 -11.30
N THR A 172 6.93 -13.78 -11.12
CA THR A 172 8.23 -13.11 -11.01
C THR A 172 8.76 -13.23 -9.58
N SER A 173 10.08 -13.21 -9.44
CA SER A 173 10.73 -13.37 -8.14
C SER A 173 10.64 -12.13 -7.24
N TYR A 174 10.20 -10.98 -7.77
CA TYR A 174 10.33 -9.68 -7.12
C TYR A 174 9.03 -8.94 -6.90
N PHE A 175 7.90 -9.54 -7.24
CA PHE A 175 6.58 -8.96 -7.13
C PHE A 175 5.65 -9.94 -6.41
N ASN A 176 5.65 -9.88 -5.09
CA ASN A 176 4.82 -10.69 -4.22
C ASN A 176 4.10 -9.79 -3.21
N PRO A 177 3.12 -8.96 -3.64
CA PRO A 177 2.34 -8.13 -2.73
C PRO A 177 1.59 -9.00 -1.73
N GLN A 178 1.74 -8.68 -0.45
CA GLN A 178 1.07 -9.41 0.62
C GLN A 178 -0.40 -8.99 0.67
N GLN A 179 -1.31 -9.96 0.81
CA GLN A 179 -2.76 -9.70 0.74
C GLN A 179 -3.49 -10.11 2.03
N VAL A 180 -4.20 -11.23 2.05
CA VAL A 180 -4.98 -11.64 3.24
C VAL A 180 -4.14 -11.59 4.53
N PRO A 181 -2.90 -12.11 4.57
CA PRO A 181 -2.09 -12.01 5.79
C PRO A 181 -1.77 -10.57 6.18
N LEU A 182 -1.51 -9.70 5.21
CA LEU A 182 -1.27 -8.28 5.47
C LEU A 182 -2.51 -7.62 6.10
N VAL A 183 -3.71 -7.91 5.59
CA VAL A 183 -4.96 -7.40 6.16
C VAL A 183 -5.11 -7.83 7.62
N VAL A 184 -4.87 -9.12 7.94
CA VAL A 184 -4.91 -9.62 9.32
C VAL A 184 -3.91 -8.88 10.19
N TRP A 185 -2.65 -8.81 9.75
CA TRP A 185 -1.59 -8.19 10.53
C TRP A 185 -1.87 -6.70 10.78
N THR A 186 -2.25 -5.94 9.75
CA THR A 186 -2.52 -4.50 9.89
C THR A 186 -3.73 -4.20 10.75
N LEU A 187 -4.81 -4.99 10.66
CA LEU A 187 -5.97 -4.87 11.54
C LEU A 187 -5.60 -5.09 13.00
N LEU A 188 -4.89 -6.17 13.31
CA LEU A 188 -4.51 -6.50 14.68
C LEU A 188 -3.45 -5.55 15.25
N LYS A 189 -2.52 -5.07 14.42
CA LYS A 189 -1.55 -4.03 14.83
C LYS A 189 -2.24 -2.68 15.07
N SER A 190 -3.14 -2.28 14.20
CA SER A 190 -3.92 -1.05 14.38
C SER A 190 -4.79 -1.13 15.64
N TYR A 191 -5.41 -2.29 15.90
CA TYR A 191 -6.10 -2.55 17.17
C TYR A 191 -5.18 -2.26 18.37
N ARG A 192 -3.94 -2.82 18.38
CA ARG A 192 -2.97 -2.60 19.47
C ARG A 192 -2.55 -1.13 19.61
N VAL A 193 -2.33 -0.45 18.50
CA VAL A 193 -1.97 0.97 18.51
C VAL A 193 -3.08 1.81 19.10
N LEU A 194 -4.33 1.60 18.68
CA LEU A 194 -5.48 2.34 19.20
C LEU A 194 -5.81 1.93 20.64
N GLU A 195 -5.58 0.67 21.04
CA GLU A 195 -5.72 0.21 22.43
C GLU A 195 -4.76 0.96 23.36
N ALA A 196 -3.50 1.12 22.93
CA ALA A 196 -2.48 1.82 23.72
C ALA A 196 -2.78 3.31 23.92
N ARG A 197 -3.55 3.93 23.01
CA ARG A 197 -3.99 5.34 23.16
C ARG A 197 -4.98 5.53 24.31
N GLN A 198 -5.72 4.49 24.72
CA GLN A 198 -6.77 4.53 25.76
C GLN A 198 -7.83 5.63 25.51
N ASP A 199 -8.12 5.91 24.24
CA ASP A 199 -9.14 6.86 23.83
C ASP A 199 -10.45 6.13 23.53
N ASP A 200 -11.49 6.43 24.32
CA ASP A 200 -12.81 5.79 24.21
C ASP A 200 -13.50 6.11 22.88
N ASN A 201 -13.14 7.21 22.21
CA ASN A 201 -13.68 7.55 20.90
C ASN A 201 -13.34 6.48 19.83
N PHE A 202 -12.29 5.68 20.05
CA PHE A 202 -11.89 4.60 19.16
C PHE A 202 -12.35 3.20 19.63
N SER A 203 -13.16 3.08 20.68
CA SER A 203 -13.56 1.79 21.24
C SER A 203 -14.27 0.88 20.22
N GLU A 204 -15.22 1.42 19.44
CA GLU A 204 -15.94 0.67 18.41
C GLU A 204 -15.05 0.32 17.22
N TYR A 205 -14.11 1.19 16.84
CA TYR A 205 -13.13 0.86 15.78
C TYR A 205 -12.24 -0.29 16.22
N ARG A 206 -11.73 -0.26 17.45
CA ARG A 206 -10.92 -1.35 18.04
C ARG A 206 -11.65 -2.68 17.99
N ARG A 207 -12.89 -2.71 18.50
CA ARG A 207 -13.71 -3.94 18.51
C ARG A 207 -13.89 -4.50 17.09
N ARG A 208 -14.24 -3.64 16.14
CA ARG A 208 -14.44 -4.07 14.74
C ARG A 208 -13.15 -4.53 14.07
N MET A 209 -12.00 -3.91 14.38
CA MET A 209 -10.70 -4.34 13.87
C MET A 209 -10.29 -5.71 14.44
N LEU A 210 -10.57 -5.95 15.73
CA LEU A 210 -10.30 -7.25 16.34
C LEU A 210 -11.18 -8.34 15.73
N ASP A 211 -12.49 -8.12 15.62
CA ASP A 211 -13.44 -9.05 14.98
C ASP A 211 -13.02 -9.40 13.56
N GLU A 212 -12.62 -8.40 12.78
CA GLU A 212 -12.24 -8.57 11.38
C GLU A 212 -10.87 -9.25 11.26
N GLY A 213 -9.92 -8.90 12.13
CA GLY A 213 -8.59 -9.53 12.17
C GLY A 213 -8.66 -11.00 12.56
N LEU A 214 -9.49 -11.37 13.55
CA LEU A 214 -9.70 -12.76 13.96
C LEU A 214 -10.42 -13.58 12.87
N PHE A 215 -11.39 -13.01 12.16
CA PHE A 215 -12.01 -13.65 10.99
C PHE A 215 -10.96 -14.07 9.94
N GLY A 216 -10.01 -13.19 9.65
CA GLY A 216 -8.92 -13.53 8.73
C GLY A 216 -7.90 -14.52 9.32
N ALA A 217 -7.62 -14.46 10.62
CA ALA A 217 -6.76 -15.43 11.29
C ALA A 217 -7.35 -16.85 11.26
N ASP A 218 -8.68 -16.97 11.42
CA ASP A 218 -9.39 -18.25 11.26
C ASP A 218 -9.22 -18.82 9.85
N PHE A 219 -9.35 -17.99 8.84
CA PHE A 219 -9.09 -18.39 7.45
C PHE A 219 -7.63 -18.87 7.26
N LEU A 220 -6.65 -18.16 7.82
CA LEU A 220 -5.24 -18.57 7.72
C LEU A 220 -4.97 -19.93 8.38
N VAL A 221 -5.65 -20.28 9.49
CA VAL A 221 -5.57 -21.62 10.08
C VAL A 221 -6.05 -22.68 9.09
N ARG A 222 -7.17 -22.43 8.38
CA ARG A 222 -7.72 -23.37 7.37
C ARG A 222 -6.79 -23.51 6.17
N MET A 223 -6.13 -22.43 5.75
CA MET A 223 -5.18 -22.47 4.63
C MET A 223 -3.91 -23.27 4.93
N LYS A 224 -3.63 -23.61 6.21
CA LYS A 224 -2.43 -24.40 6.59
C LYS A 224 -2.56 -25.85 6.16
N ARG A 225 -1.68 -26.28 5.27
CA ARG A 225 -1.58 -27.68 4.86
C ARG A 225 -0.92 -28.52 5.94
N SER A 226 -1.48 -29.67 6.22
CA SER A 226 -0.87 -30.63 7.17
C SER A 226 0.51 -31.09 6.68
N GLY A 227 1.54 -30.94 7.51
CA GLY A 227 2.92 -31.31 7.18
C GLY A 227 3.61 -30.43 6.13
N GLY A 228 3.04 -29.27 5.79
CA GLY A 228 3.56 -28.35 4.79
C GLY A 228 3.43 -26.88 5.19
N SER A 229 3.48 -25.97 4.22
CA SER A 229 3.20 -24.55 4.38
C SER A 229 1.69 -24.27 4.25
N PHE A 230 1.31 -23.10 3.76
CA PHE A 230 -0.08 -22.74 3.48
C PHE A 230 -0.39 -22.93 1.99
N PHE A 231 -1.63 -23.25 1.66
CA PHE A 231 -2.07 -23.05 0.29
C PHE A 231 -1.99 -21.54 -0.03
N GLU A 232 -1.52 -21.19 -1.23
CA GLU A 232 -1.32 -19.77 -1.55
C GLU A 232 -2.60 -19.07 -1.96
N SER A 233 -3.49 -19.77 -2.66
CA SER A 233 -4.67 -19.12 -3.20
C SER A 233 -5.86 -20.06 -3.45
N ILE A 234 -7.05 -19.46 -3.55
CA ILE A 234 -8.26 -20.08 -4.02
C ILE A 234 -8.75 -19.25 -5.23
N THR A 235 -8.98 -19.89 -6.37
CA THR A 235 -9.36 -19.20 -7.61
C THR A 235 -10.53 -19.89 -8.29
N ALA A 236 -11.18 -19.17 -9.21
CA ALA A 236 -12.14 -19.75 -10.15
C ALA A 236 -11.58 -19.55 -11.57
N PRO A 237 -10.88 -20.55 -12.13
CA PRO A 237 -10.36 -20.44 -13.49
C PRO A 237 -11.49 -20.34 -14.51
N GLY A 238 -11.24 -19.64 -15.61
CA GLY A 238 -12.22 -19.45 -16.67
C GLY A 238 -12.85 -18.06 -16.69
N LYS A 239 -13.54 -17.75 -17.79
CA LYS A 239 -14.08 -16.40 -18.03
C LYS A 239 -15.27 -16.04 -17.14
N GLU A 240 -16.04 -17.03 -16.74
CA GLU A 240 -17.28 -16.82 -15.98
C GLU A 240 -17.07 -16.77 -14.46
N LYS A 241 -15.89 -17.24 -13.97
CA LYS A 241 -15.54 -17.26 -12.54
C LYS A 241 -16.69 -17.77 -11.66
N LEU A 242 -17.18 -19.00 -11.93
CA LEU A 242 -18.32 -19.57 -11.21
C LEU A 242 -17.87 -20.30 -9.93
N ALA A 243 -18.74 -20.33 -8.92
CA ALA A 243 -18.48 -21.03 -7.66
C ALA A 243 -18.16 -22.53 -7.85
N LYS A 244 -18.83 -23.22 -8.78
CA LYS A 244 -18.56 -24.63 -9.12
C LYS A 244 -17.16 -24.89 -9.70
N ASP A 245 -16.50 -23.84 -10.18
CA ASP A 245 -15.17 -23.91 -10.81
C ASP A 245 -14.05 -23.51 -9.82
N ARG A 246 -14.38 -23.34 -8.55
CA ARG A 246 -13.41 -23.01 -7.50
C ARG A 246 -12.40 -24.13 -7.30
N VAL A 247 -11.13 -23.74 -7.25
CA VAL A 247 -9.99 -24.65 -7.05
C VAL A 247 -8.93 -24.01 -6.19
N ILE A 248 -8.09 -24.82 -5.56
CA ILE A 248 -6.83 -24.37 -4.99
C ILE A 248 -5.91 -23.96 -6.13
N GLY A 249 -5.44 -22.72 -6.12
CA GLY A 249 -4.58 -22.16 -7.15
C GLY A 249 -3.16 -22.72 -7.05
N ASN A 250 -2.49 -22.87 -8.20
CA ASN A 250 -1.08 -23.21 -8.26
C ASN A 250 -0.26 -21.92 -8.48
N PRO A 251 0.43 -21.41 -7.45
CA PRO A 251 1.21 -20.18 -7.53
C PRO A 251 2.50 -20.32 -8.34
N ASN A 252 3.00 -21.53 -8.49
CA ASN A 252 4.33 -21.82 -9.04
C ASN A 252 4.36 -21.89 -10.56
N TRP A 253 3.33 -21.39 -11.26
CA TRP A 253 3.45 -21.23 -12.70
C TRP A 253 4.44 -20.11 -13.04
N ARG A 254 5.37 -20.41 -13.91
CA ARG A 254 6.37 -19.44 -14.37
C ARG A 254 5.84 -18.64 -15.54
N THR A 255 6.16 -17.35 -15.56
CA THR A 255 5.90 -16.50 -16.72
C THR A 255 7.22 -16.06 -17.32
N GLN A 256 7.40 -16.22 -18.63
CA GLN A 256 8.47 -15.55 -19.36
C GLN A 256 7.95 -14.21 -19.87
N ILE A 257 8.62 -13.14 -19.48
CA ILE A 257 8.34 -11.81 -20.01
C ILE A 257 8.97 -11.75 -21.41
N LYS A 258 8.13 -11.58 -22.44
CA LYS A 258 8.66 -11.32 -23.80
C LYS A 258 9.09 -9.85 -23.86
N LYS A 259 10.31 -9.58 -24.32
CA LYS A 259 10.73 -8.23 -24.68
C LYS A 259 9.70 -7.64 -25.66
N ASN A 260 9.14 -6.48 -25.32
CA ASN A 260 8.22 -5.67 -26.10
C ASN A 260 6.74 -6.08 -26.12
N ALA A 261 6.25 -6.75 -25.10
CA ALA A 261 4.83 -7.03 -25.02
C ALA A 261 4.29 -6.72 -23.62
N SER A 262 3.62 -5.59 -23.47
CA SER A 262 2.88 -5.21 -22.27
C SER A 262 1.83 -6.24 -21.84
N GLU A 263 1.54 -7.26 -22.66
CA GLU A 263 0.44 -8.22 -22.44
C GLU A 263 0.76 -9.69 -22.74
N SER A 264 1.92 -10.03 -23.25
CA SER A 264 2.22 -11.43 -23.61
C SER A 264 3.14 -12.10 -22.60
N THR A 265 2.58 -12.49 -21.50
CA THR A 265 3.21 -13.45 -20.60
C THR A 265 2.99 -14.87 -21.15
N GLU A 266 4.06 -15.58 -21.45
CA GLU A 266 3.96 -16.98 -21.80
C GLU A 266 3.97 -17.82 -20.52
N ARG A 267 2.90 -18.55 -20.25
CA ARG A 267 2.87 -19.52 -19.15
C ARG A 267 3.88 -20.62 -19.44
N VAL A 268 4.87 -20.75 -18.59
CA VAL A 268 5.77 -21.89 -18.55
C VAL A 268 5.20 -22.90 -17.57
N GLU A 269 5.38 -24.19 -17.81
CA GLU A 269 4.86 -25.25 -16.94
C GLU A 269 5.23 -24.98 -15.47
N ALA A 270 4.21 -25.05 -14.62
CA ALA A 270 4.37 -24.95 -13.18
C ALA A 270 5.26 -26.09 -12.66
N PRO A 271 6.08 -25.88 -11.62
CA PRO A 271 6.74 -26.96 -10.93
C PRO A 271 5.71 -28.04 -10.54
N GLN A 272 6.00 -29.27 -10.90
CA GLN A 272 5.21 -30.43 -10.50
C GLN A 272 5.81 -30.97 -9.19
N GLY A 273 4.97 -31.31 -8.24
CA GLY A 273 5.46 -31.89 -7.00
C GLY A 273 4.50 -31.75 -5.83
N PRO A 274 4.79 -32.33 -4.69
CA PRO A 274 3.88 -32.34 -3.53
C PRO A 274 3.66 -30.94 -2.93
N HIS A 275 4.56 -29.99 -3.19
CA HIS A 275 4.52 -28.63 -2.66
C HIS A 275 4.15 -27.56 -3.70
N ALA A 276 3.65 -27.97 -4.88
CA ALA A 276 3.35 -27.06 -6.00
C ALA A 276 2.26 -26.02 -5.72
N TYR A 277 1.48 -26.19 -4.65
CA TYR A 277 0.37 -25.31 -4.26
C TYR A 277 0.65 -24.57 -2.96
N GLU A 278 1.88 -24.64 -2.45
CA GLU A 278 2.25 -24.10 -1.16
C GLU A 278 3.01 -22.77 -1.27
N ALA A 279 2.68 -21.86 -0.38
CA ALA A 279 3.31 -20.54 -0.28
C ALA A 279 4.68 -20.62 0.39
N SER A 280 5.69 -19.99 -0.22
CA SER A 280 6.98 -19.66 0.39
C SER A 280 6.85 -18.47 1.35
N TYR A 281 7.94 -18.08 2.03
CA TYR A 281 7.95 -16.87 2.86
C TYR A 281 7.43 -15.66 2.08
N ARG A 282 7.99 -15.39 0.90
CA ARG A 282 7.60 -14.24 0.06
C ARG A 282 6.21 -14.36 -0.54
N ALA A 283 5.72 -15.58 -0.74
CA ALA A 283 4.41 -15.81 -1.35
C ALA A 283 3.24 -15.74 -0.33
N GLY A 284 3.44 -15.06 0.79
CA GLY A 284 2.43 -14.79 1.80
C GLY A 284 2.55 -15.61 3.07
N ALA A 285 3.29 -16.73 3.07
CA ALA A 285 3.36 -17.58 4.26
C ALA A 285 4.10 -16.90 5.42
N GLY A 286 5.13 -16.08 5.16
CA GLY A 286 5.82 -15.36 6.23
C GLY A 286 4.91 -14.39 6.96
N MET A 287 4.11 -13.62 6.24
CA MET A 287 3.12 -12.72 6.83
C MET A 287 1.96 -13.49 7.47
N ALA A 288 1.56 -14.67 6.93
CA ALA A 288 0.55 -15.50 7.56
C ALA A 288 1.00 -16.01 8.94
N ILE A 289 2.26 -16.45 9.05
CA ILE A 289 2.87 -16.83 10.32
C ILE A 289 2.89 -15.65 11.30
N ALA A 290 3.34 -14.47 10.85
CA ALA A 290 3.34 -13.26 11.68
C ALA A 290 1.95 -12.90 12.17
N SER A 291 0.94 -12.97 11.30
CA SER A 291 -0.45 -12.68 11.62
C SER A 291 -1.04 -13.65 12.62
N LEU A 292 -0.80 -14.95 12.46
CA LEU A 292 -1.27 -15.98 13.39
C LEU A 292 -0.56 -15.89 14.75
N ALA A 293 0.75 -15.63 14.75
CA ALA A 293 1.49 -15.40 16.00
C ALA A 293 0.94 -14.17 16.73
N LEU A 294 0.67 -13.07 16.03
CA LEU A 294 0.04 -11.88 16.61
C LEU A 294 -1.38 -12.18 17.12
N ALA A 295 -2.21 -12.87 16.33
CA ALA A 295 -3.56 -13.27 16.74
C ALA A 295 -3.56 -14.11 18.03
N SER A 296 -2.54 -14.96 18.20
CA SER A 296 -2.40 -15.79 19.42
C SER A 296 -2.13 -14.98 20.70
N THR A 297 -1.86 -13.69 20.59
CA THR A 297 -1.64 -12.76 21.73
C THR A 297 -2.81 -11.83 21.99
N MET A 298 -3.89 -11.92 21.21
CA MET A 298 -5.09 -11.10 21.43
C MET A 298 -5.85 -11.55 22.67
N SER A 299 -6.78 -10.71 23.14
CA SER A 299 -7.57 -11.01 24.35
C SER A 299 -8.72 -11.97 24.12
N GLU A 300 -9.06 -12.24 22.85
CA GLU A 300 -10.22 -13.03 22.44
C GLU A 300 -9.80 -14.12 21.46
N ASP A 301 -10.59 -15.19 21.40
CA ASP A 301 -10.51 -16.26 20.39
C ASP A 301 -11.42 -15.88 19.20
N GLY A 302 -11.06 -16.34 18.00
CA GLY A 302 -11.99 -16.43 16.88
C GLY A 302 -12.74 -17.76 16.90
N GLU A 303 -12.90 -18.42 15.76
CA GLU A 303 -13.34 -19.81 15.70
C GLU A 303 -12.27 -20.77 16.22
N PHE A 304 -11.00 -20.40 16.04
CA PHE A 304 -9.86 -21.11 16.60
C PHE A 304 -9.34 -20.39 17.84
N THR A 305 -8.80 -21.18 18.76
CA THR A 305 -8.21 -20.66 19.99
C THR A 305 -6.83 -20.04 19.74
N GLN A 306 -6.40 -19.14 20.63
CA GLN A 306 -5.04 -18.58 20.63
C GLN A 306 -3.96 -19.68 20.55
N ALA A 307 -4.18 -20.81 21.24
CA ALA A 307 -3.26 -21.94 21.20
C ALA A 307 -3.18 -22.58 19.80
N GLN A 308 -4.30 -22.65 19.09
CA GLN A 308 -4.34 -23.16 17.71
C GLN A 308 -3.68 -22.20 16.72
N TYR A 309 -3.90 -20.88 16.84
CA TYR A 309 -3.18 -19.88 16.06
C TYR A 309 -1.67 -20.02 16.22
N ARG A 310 -1.20 -20.05 17.48
CA ARG A 310 0.22 -20.21 17.78
C ARG A 310 0.78 -21.50 17.21
N LYS A 311 0.13 -22.64 17.46
CA LYS A 311 0.58 -23.94 16.94
C LYS A 311 0.70 -23.94 15.43
N THR A 312 -0.29 -23.38 14.73
CA THR A 312 -0.30 -23.28 13.27
C THR A 312 0.88 -22.43 12.76
N ALA A 313 1.16 -21.31 13.42
CA ALA A 313 2.31 -20.46 13.10
C ALA A 313 3.65 -21.17 13.32
N GLU A 314 3.82 -21.85 14.46
CA GLU A 314 5.05 -22.58 14.81
C GLU A 314 5.32 -23.73 13.82
N GLU A 315 4.30 -24.52 13.48
CA GLU A 315 4.43 -25.63 12.52
C GLU A 315 4.79 -25.13 11.11
N ALA A 316 4.16 -24.04 10.63
CA ALA A 316 4.46 -23.47 9.33
C ALA A 316 5.87 -22.86 9.30
N PHE A 317 6.28 -22.20 10.38
CA PHE A 317 7.62 -21.62 10.49
C PHE A 317 8.71 -22.69 10.47
N ALA A 318 8.55 -23.77 11.25
CA ALA A 318 9.49 -24.90 11.27
C ALA A 318 9.62 -25.55 9.88
N PHE A 319 8.51 -25.70 9.16
CA PHE A 319 8.53 -26.21 7.79
C PHE A 319 9.31 -25.27 6.86
N LEU A 320 9.03 -23.98 6.88
CA LEU A 320 9.66 -23.02 5.96
C LEU A 320 11.15 -22.79 6.27
N GLU A 321 11.59 -22.80 7.52
CA GLU A 321 13.03 -22.74 7.83
C GLU A 321 13.82 -23.89 7.22
N ALA A 322 13.18 -25.04 6.99
CA ALA A 322 13.81 -26.20 6.36
C ALA A 322 13.63 -26.24 4.82
N HIS A 323 12.49 -25.76 4.29
CA HIS A 323 12.05 -26.08 2.93
C HIS A 323 11.73 -24.86 2.07
N ASN A 324 11.89 -23.60 2.54
CA ASN A 324 11.48 -22.41 1.78
C ASN A 324 12.05 -22.39 0.37
N HIS A 325 13.32 -22.74 0.19
CA HIS A 325 14.00 -22.75 -1.11
C HIS A 325 13.35 -23.69 -2.14
N GLU A 326 12.69 -24.76 -1.69
CA GLU A 326 11.99 -25.73 -2.56
C GLU A 326 10.69 -25.13 -3.14
N LEU A 327 10.15 -24.09 -2.48
CA LEU A 327 8.91 -23.41 -2.88
C LEU A 327 9.17 -22.18 -3.78
N LEU A 328 10.45 -21.82 -3.99
CA LEU A 328 10.81 -20.64 -4.77
C LEU A 328 10.95 -20.99 -6.26
N ASN A 329 10.38 -20.12 -7.12
CA ASN A 329 10.44 -20.27 -8.57
C ASN A 329 11.87 -20.19 -9.15
N ASP A 330 12.81 -19.60 -8.42
CA ASP A 330 14.22 -19.41 -8.79
C ASP A 330 15.21 -20.06 -7.80
N TRP A 331 14.73 -20.78 -6.79
CA TRP A 331 15.50 -21.47 -5.74
C TRP A 331 16.36 -20.55 -4.86
N LYS A 332 16.11 -19.24 -4.90
CA LYS A 332 16.90 -18.23 -4.19
C LYS A 332 16.01 -17.32 -3.38
N GLU A 333 16.34 -17.17 -2.12
CA GLU A 333 15.72 -16.13 -1.29
C GLU A 333 16.16 -14.74 -1.74
N ASN A 334 15.24 -13.78 -1.65
CA ASN A 334 15.47 -12.39 -1.95
C ASN A 334 14.99 -11.49 -0.79
N ILE A 335 14.99 -10.18 -0.97
CA ILE A 335 14.59 -9.23 0.07
C ILE A 335 13.17 -9.50 0.59
N VAL A 336 12.25 -9.99 -0.26
CA VAL A 336 10.86 -10.28 0.13
C VAL A 336 10.82 -11.44 1.12
N ASP A 337 11.61 -12.49 0.90
CA ASP A 337 11.74 -13.59 1.86
C ASP A 337 12.34 -13.10 3.18
N ASP A 338 13.37 -12.24 3.14
CA ASP A 338 14.05 -11.76 4.34
C ASP A 338 13.11 -10.98 5.26
N TYR A 339 12.36 -9.98 4.73
CA TYR A 339 11.47 -9.21 5.58
C TYR A 339 10.24 -10.01 6.02
N CYS A 340 9.69 -10.91 5.19
CA CYS A 340 8.58 -11.75 5.57
C CYS A 340 8.98 -12.78 6.67
N ALA A 341 10.15 -13.40 6.54
CA ALA A 341 10.68 -14.30 7.56
C ALA A 341 11.05 -13.56 8.86
N LEU A 342 11.54 -12.31 8.75
CA LEU A 342 11.81 -11.46 9.91
C LEU A 342 10.52 -11.13 10.67
N MET A 343 9.45 -10.75 9.96
CA MET A 343 8.14 -10.53 10.57
C MET A 343 7.63 -11.77 11.30
N ALA A 344 7.70 -12.94 10.65
CA ALA A 344 7.29 -14.21 11.22
C ALA A 344 8.05 -14.53 12.54
N ALA A 345 9.38 -14.47 12.50
CA ALA A 345 10.21 -14.77 13.66
C ALA A 345 10.01 -13.76 14.80
N THR A 346 9.82 -12.48 14.48
CA THR A 346 9.59 -11.41 15.45
C THR A 346 8.28 -11.62 16.21
N GLU A 347 7.17 -11.86 15.50
CA GLU A 347 5.87 -12.07 16.14
C GLU A 347 5.81 -13.41 16.87
N LEU A 348 6.46 -14.48 16.38
CA LEU A 348 6.61 -15.73 17.12
C LEU A 348 7.38 -15.55 18.42
N TYR A 349 8.45 -14.75 18.43
CA TYR A 349 9.14 -14.44 19.68
C TYR A 349 8.24 -13.70 20.66
N ARG A 350 7.47 -12.72 20.21
CA ARG A 350 6.52 -11.99 21.06
C ARG A 350 5.48 -12.93 21.67
N ALA A 351 4.98 -13.88 20.88
CA ALA A 351 3.97 -14.83 21.31
C ALA A 351 4.49 -15.93 22.25
N THR A 352 5.77 -16.31 22.14
CA THR A 352 6.30 -17.51 22.82
C THR A 352 7.42 -17.23 23.82
N GLN A 353 8.14 -16.12 23.66
CA GLN A 353 9.39 -15.79 24.36
C GLN A 353 10.52 -16.82 24.14
N SER A 354 10.42 -17.64 23.09
CA SER A 354 11.43 -18.65 22.77
C SER A 354 12.71 -18.02 22.20
N ALA A 355 13.85 -18.37 22.78
CA ALA A 355 15.16 -17.92 22.31
C ALA A 355 15.46 -18.34 20.85
N GLU A 356 14.87 -19.42 20.37
CA GLU A 356 15.00 -19.90 19.00
C GLU A 356 14.48 -18.85 18.01
N TYR A 357 13.26 -18.35 18.21
CA TYR A 357 12.68 -17.31 17.35
C TYR A 357 13.41 -15.98 17.44
N ARG A 358 13.89 -15.61 18.64
CA ARG A 358 14.72 -14.42 18.80
C ARG A 358 16.02 -14.51 18.00
N ASN A 359 16.70 -15.65 18.06
CA ASN A 359 17.95 -15.87 17.33
C ASN A 359 17.70 -15.86 15.80
N THR A 360 16.59 -16.45 15.36
CA THR A 360 16.20 -16.42 13.95
C THR A 360 15.85 -15.00 13.51
N ALA A 361 15.10 -14.24 14.30
CA ALA A 361 14.80 -12.83 14.01
C ALA A 361 16.08 -11.99 13.88
N GLU A 362 17.06 -12.18 14.80
CA GLU A 362 18.36 -11.49 14.72
C GLU A 362 19.13 -11.87 13.44
N ARG A 363 19.14 -13.14 13.06
CA ARG A 363 19.76 -13.61 11.82
C ARG A 363 19.09 -12.98 10.60
N ARG A 364 17.74 -13.02 10.48
CA ARG A 364 16.99 -12.46 9.38
C ARG A 364 17.11 -10.92 9.32
N ALA A 365 17.13 -10.24 10.45
CA ALA A 365 17.39 -8.81 10.52
C ALA A 365 18.79 -8.44 10.00
N ASN A 366 19.82 -9.19 10.36
CA ASN A 366 21.16 -8.97 9.86
C ASN A 366 21.25 -9.23 8.33
N GLN A 367 20.54 -10.23 7.80
CA GLN A 367 20.45 -10.49 6.36
C GLN A 367 19.77 -9.31 5.65
N LEU A 368 18.63 -8.84 6.15
CA LEU A 368 17.92 -7.70 5.57
C LEU A 368 18.76 -6.42 5.63
N MET A 369 19.38 -6.10 6.76
CA MET A 369 20.26 -4.93 6.88
C MET A 369 21.44 -4.97 5.90
N ALA A 370 21.97 -6.15 5.59
CA ALA A 370 23.04 -6.33 4.61
C ALA A 370 22.59 -6.09 3.15
N ARG A 371 21.28 -5.95 2.90
CA ARG A 371 20.77 -5.58 1.58
C ARG A 371 20.82 -4.07 1.30
N LEU A 372 21.04 -3.24 2.32
CA LEU A 372 21.26 -1.82 2.08
C LEU A 372 22.61 -1.64 1.39
N THR A 373 22.62 -1.05 0.19
CA THR A 373 23.78 -1.08 -0.70
C THR A 373 24.02 0.25 -1.41
N THR A 374 25.15 0.33 -2.09
CA THR A 374 25.55 1.46 -2.92
C THR A 374 25.98 0.94 -4.29
N ALA A 375 25.44 1.48 -5.36
CA ALA A 375 25.86 1.16 -6.73
C ALA A 375 25.72 2.39 -7.65
N GLY A 376 26.73 2.63 -8.48
CA GLY A 376 26.79 3.80 -9.35
C GLY A 376 26.74 5.10 -8.52
N LYS A 377 25.79 5.97 -8.87
CA LYS A 377 25.57 7.25 -8.13
C LYS A 377 24.64 7.13 -6.93
N TYR A 378 23.94 5.99 -6.78
CA TYR A 378 22.93 5.79 -5.74
C TYR A 378 23.54 5.13 -4.52
N ARG A 379 23.23 5.65 -3.35
CA ARG A 379 23.73 5.19 -2.06
C ARG A 379 22.59 4.84 -1.13
N ASP A 380 22.79 3.79 -0.33
CA ASP A 380 21.88 3.41 0.75
C ASP A 380 20.46 3.04 0.28
N PHE A 381 20.37 2.39 -0.89
CA PHE A 381 19.13 1.81 -1.39
C PHE A 381 19.08 0.30 -1.11
N TRP A 382 17.88 -0.24 -1.04
CA TRP A 382 17.67 -1.67 -0.88
C TRP A 382 17.95 -2.41 -2.19
N ARG A 383 18.82 -3.42 -2.14
CA ARG A 383 18.98 -4.37 -3.26
C ARG A 383 18.02 -5.55 -3.11
N ALA A 384 17.40 -5.96 -4.19
CA ALA A 384 16.41 -7.02 -4.17
C ALA A 384 17.04 -8.43 -4.05
N ASP A 385 18.18 -8.64 -4.68
CA ASP A 385 18.89 -9.93 -4.78
C ASP A 385 20.34 -9.82 -4.32
N GLU A 386 21.16 -10.81 -4.67
CA GLU A 386 22.60 -10.83 -4.34
C GLU A 386 23.43 -9.84 -5.18
N GLY A 387 22.84 -9.29 -6.26
CA GLY A 387 23.46 -8.27 -7.08
C GLY A 387 23.21 -6.85 -6.59
N THR A 388 23.07 -5.92 -7.53
CA THR A 388 22.80 -4.50 -7.28
C THR A 388 21.45 -4.07 -7.87
N ARG A 389 20.56 -5.01 -8.19
CA ARG A 389 19.21 -4.69 -8.63
C ARG A 389 18.47 -3.95 -7.51
N PRO A 390 17.98 -2.72 -7.75
CA PRO A 390 17.21 -2.03 -6.74
C PRO A 390 15.93 -2.81 -6.41
N TYR A 391 15.54 -2.77 -5.15
CA TYR A 391 14.24 -3.21 -4.71
C TYR A 391 13.25 -2.07 -4.97
N PHE A 392 12.27 -2.33 -5.81
CA PHE A 392 11.11 -1.48 -6.04
C PHE A 392 9.87 -2.38 -6.09
N HIS A 393 8.80 -1.91 -5.47
CA HIS A 393 7.64 -2.76 -5.24
C HIS A 393 6.36 -1.91 -5.25
N PRO A 394 5.31 -2.29 -6.00
CA PRO A 394 4.11 -1.45 -6.15
C PRO A 394 3.18 -1.46 -4.92
N ALA A 395 3.47 -2.27 -3.90
CA ALA A 395 2.67 -2.34 -2.68
C ALA A 395 3.52 -2.20 -1.39
N ASP A 396 4.51 -3.08 -1.18
CA ASP A 396 5.15 -3.30 0.12
C ASP A 396 6.50 -2.61 0.28
N ALA A 397 6.72 -1.47 -0.42
CA ALA A 397 8.02 -0.78 -0.42
C ALA A 397 8.49 -0.33 0.98
N GLY A 398 7.56 -0.06 1.89
CA GLY A 398 7.88 0.29 3.28
C GLY A 398 8.20 -0.92 4.18
N LEU A 399 7.89 -2.15 3.74
CA LEU A 399 7.97 -3.33 4.61
C LEU A 399 9.39 -3.68 5.09
N PRO A 400 10.48 -3.44 4.33
CA PRO A 400 11.83 -3.60 4.87
C PRO A 400 12.09 -2.76 6.12
N VAL A 401 11.67 -1.49 6.13
CA VAL A 401 11.81 -0.59 7.28
C VAL A 401 10.86 -1.00 8.42
N VAL A 402 9.59 -1.27 8.10
CA VAL A 402 8.59 -1.72 9.09
C VAL A 402 9.07 -2.95 9.82
N SER A 403 9.54 -3.98 9.11
CA SER A 403 10.01 -5.23 9.71
C SER A 403 11.24 -5.05 10.61
N LEU A 404 12.16 -4.18 10.26
CA LEU A 404 13.32 -3.85 11.08
C LEU A 404 12.91 -3.11 12.36
N ILE A 405 11.97 -2.17 12.28
CA ILE A 405 11.48 -1.44 13.47
C ILE A 405 10.72 -2.39 14.40
N GLU A 406 9.87 -3.25 13.85
CA GLU A 406 9.20 -4.30 14.63
C GLU A 406 10.21 -5.21 15.35
N TYR A 407 11.26 -5.62 14.65
CA TYR A 407 12.35 -6.40 15.28
C TYR A 407 13.09 -5.61 16.36
N ALA A 408 13.32 -4.31 16.17
CA ALA A 408 14.06 -3.50 17.14
C ALA A 408 13.44 -3.51 18.54
N GLU A 409 12.12 -3.68 18.66
CA GLU A 409 11.43 -3.75 19.96
C GLU A 409 11.86 -4.98 20.81
N ILE A 410 12.31 -6.05 20.16
CA ILE A 410 12.76 -7.29 20.83
C ILE A 410 14.28 -7.45 20.84
N ALA A 411 14.99 -6.56 20.17
CA ALA A 411 16.42 -6.64 19.90
C ALA A 411 17.26 -6.18 21.10
N SER A 412 18.52 -6.62 21.14
CA SER A 412 19.51 -6.08 22.07
C SER A 412 19.82 -4.60 21.76
N PRO A 413 20.30 -3.80 22.74
CA PRO A 413 20.67 -2.40 22.49
C PRO A 413 21.67 -2.22 21.34
N GLN A 414 22.59 -3.17 21.15
CA GLN A 414 23.53 -3.15 20.02
C GLN A 414 22.83 -3.33 18.69
N GLN A 415 21.85 -4.23 18.60
CA GLN A 415 21.08 -4.46 17.39
C GLN A 415 20.12 -3.29 17.11
N GLN A 416 19.49 -2.71 18.15
CA GLN A 416 18.68 -1.50 18.03
C GLN A 416 19.46 -0.34 17.39
N ALA A 417 20.72 -0.14 17.81
CA ALA A 417 21.58 0.89 17.23
C ALA A 417 21.88 0.65 15.75
N LYS A 418 22.11 -0.62 15.34
CA LYS A 418 22.29 -0.99 13.93
C LYS A 418 21.02 -0.78 13.11
N VAL A 419 19.88 -1.19 13.64
CA VAL A 419 18.57 -0.97 12.97
C VAL A 419 18.35 0.53 12.78
N ARG A 420 18.57 1.34 13.81
CA ARG A 420 18.43 2.79 13.72
C ARG A 420 19.30 3.40 12.60
N ASP A 421 20.59 3.00 12.50
CA ASP A 421 21.49 3.45 11.43
C ASP A 421 20.98 3.08 10.04
N VAL A 422 20.56 1.83 9.85
CA VAL A 422 20.06 1.34 8.57
C VAL A 422 18.74 2.02 8.19
N VAL A 423 17.82 2.17 9.12
CA VAL A 423 16.55 2.89 8.91
C VAL A 423 16.80 4.35 8.55
N GLU A 424 17.71 5.04 9.27
CA GLU A 424 18.10 6.41 8.94
C GLU A 424 18.59 6.53 7.50
N ARG A 425 19.54 5.70 7.12
CA ARG A 425 20.16 5.74 5.79
C ARG A 425 19.16 5.43 4.68
N SER A 426 18.32 4.42 4.84
CA SER A 426 17.31 4.07 3.86
C SER A 426 16.23 5.15 3.73
N MET A 427 15.76 5.73 4.83
CA MET A 427 14.75 6.79 4.76
C MET A 427 15.33 8.11 4.22
N ARG A 428 16.58 8.43 4.49
CA ARG A 428 17.27 9.55 3.84
C ARG A 428 17.40 9.33 2.32
N PHE A 429 17.59 8.08 1.89
CA PHE A 429 17.58 7.74 0.46
C PHE A 429 16.20 8.00 -0.15
N GLU A 430 15.11 7.53 0.46
CA GLU A 430 13.74 7.78 0.01
C GLU A 430 13.43 9.28 -0.13
N LEU A 431 13.79 10.07 0.88
CA LEU A 431 13.64 11.53 0.85
C LEU A 431 14.47 12.16 -0.28
N SER A 432 15.69 11.67 -0.49
CA SER A 432 16.59 12.20 -1.53
C SER A 432 16.07 11.93 -2.94
N VAL A 433 15.55 10.73 -3.20
CA VAL A 433 14.96 10.35 -4.49
C VAL A 433 13.66 11.13 -4.73
N THR A 434 12.85 11.30 -3.70
CA THR A 434 11.60 12.07 -3.76
C THR A 434 11.86 13.54 -4.07
N GLY A 435 12.92 14.13 -3.51
CA GLY A 435 13.31 15.52 -3.73
C GLY A 435 14.33 15.76 -4.86
N GLU A 436 14.71 14.75 -5.65
CA GLU A 436 15.70 14.86 -6.73
C GLU A 436 15.24 15.77 -7.87
N VAL A 437 13.93 15.89 -8.06
CA VAL A 437 13.29 16.71 -9.08
C VAL A 437 12.24 17.63 -8.45
N ASN A 438 11.74 18.59 -9.22
CA ASN A 438 10.62 19.40 -8.76
C ASN A 438 9.37 18.52 -8.57
N ASN A 439 8.88 18.44 -7.35
CA ASN A 439 7.82 17.53 -6.92
C ASN A 439 6.95 18.20 -5.84
N PRO A 440 6.06 19.11 -6.24
CA PRO A 440 5.27 19.90 -5.30
C PRO A 440 4.30 19.07 -4.47
N PHE A 441 3.91 17.90 -4.95
CA PHE A 441 3.04 16.97 -4.22
C PHE A 441 3.79 16.19 -3.12
N GLY A 442 5.12 16.11 -3.21
CA GLY A 442 5.92 15.22 -2.36
C GLY A 442 5.60 13.74 -2.60
N TYR A 443 5.09 13.40 -3.79
CA TYR A 443 4.83 12.00 -4.18
C TYR A 443 6.11 11.18 -4.07
N ALA A 444 6.05 10.05 -3.39
CA ALA A 444 7.21 9.18 -3.20
C ALA A 444 7.73 8.65 -4.53
N ARG A 445 8.92 9.10 -4.96
CA ARG A 445 9.61 8.57 -6.13
C ARG A 445 10.41 7.33 -5.74
N GLN A 446 10.86 6.56 -6.71
CA GLN A 446 11.51 5.28 -6.48
C GLN A 446 12.70 5.07 -7.41
N LEU A 447 13.66 4.24 -6.98
CA LEU A 447 14.76 3.77 -7.81
C LEU A 447 14.34 2.45 -8.46
N VAL A 448 14.32 2.42 -9.79
CA VAL A 448 13.80 1.27 -10.56
C VAL A 448 14.85 0.73 -11.53
N ARG A 449 14.67 -0.51 -11.93
CA ARG A 449 15.37 -1.13 -13.04
C ARG A 449 14.39 -1.34 -14.19
N MET A 450 14.69 -0.75 -15.33
CA MET A 450 13.90 -0.86 -16.54
C MET A 450 14.09 -2.20 -17.25
N GLY A 451 13.20 -2.55 -18.17
CA GLY A 451 13.28 -3.79 -18.93
C GLY A 451 14.54 -3.94 -19.78
N ASP A 452 15.20 -2.85 -20.16
CA ASP A 452 16.52 -2.84 -20.82
C ASP A 452 17.70 -2.98 -19.86
N GLY A 453 17.45 -3.03 -18.55
CA GLY A 453 18.44 -3.14 -17.50
C GLY A 453 18.96 -1.81 -16.95
N ALA A 454 18.52 -0.66 -17.50
CA ALA A 454 18.90 0.65 -17.00
C ALA A 454 18.33 0.89 -15.59
N VAL A 455 19.16 1.47 -14.71
CA VAL A 455 18.73 1.86 -13.34
C VAL A 455 18.58 3.37 -13.30
N ARG A 456 17.37 3.83 -12.94
CA ARG A 456 17.03 5.24 -12.82
C ARG A 456 15.95 5.49 -11.76
N THR A 457 15.78 6.74 -11.39
CA THR A 457 14.65 7.15 -10.57
C THR A 457 13.41 7.41 -11.42
N ALA A 458 12.23 7.12 -10.89
CA ALA A 458 10.95 7.31 -11.57
C ALA A 458 9.87 7.76 -10.58
N TYR A 459 8.81 8.40 -11.11
CA TYR A 459 7.61 8.67 -10.34
C TYR A 459 6.82 7.38 -10.15
N PHE A 460 6.50 6.68 -11.23
CA PHE A 460 5.59 5.55 -11.24
C PHE A 460 6.30 4.23 -11.45
N PHE A 461 5.60 3.15 -11.16
CA PHE A 461 6.08 1.79 -11.39
C PHE A 461 6.28 1.59 -12.90
N PRO A 462 7.45 1.08 -13.31
CA PRO A 462 7.81 1.02 -14.72
C PRO A 462 7.06 -0.08 -15.46
N HIS A 463 6.87 0.13 -16.77
CA HIS A 463 6.33 -0.84 -17.68
C HIS A 463 7.34 -1.95 -17.98
N ASP A 464 6.87 -3.13 -18.39
CA ASP A 464 7.64 -4.23 -18.97
C ASP A 464 8.94 -4.56 -18.23
N THR A 465 8.89 -4.63 -16.91
CA THR A 465 10.02 -5.02 -16.09
C THR A 465 9.94 -6.49 -15.70
N GLU A 466 11.07 -7.04 -15.27
CA GLU A 466 11.11 -8.39 -14.68
C GLU A 466 10.38 -8.48 -13.33
N ALA A 467 10.01 -7.35 -12.73
CA ALA A 467 9.25 -7.30 -11.48
C ALA A 467 7.76 -7.56 -11.73
N ALA A 468 7.23 -7.01 -12.83
CA ALA A 468 5.83 -7.23 -13.20
C ALA A 468 5.66 -7.15 -14.72
N PRO A 469 4.83 -8.02 -15.30
CA PRO A 469 4.50 -7.96 -16.72
C PRO A 469 3.54 -6.81 -17.06
N TRP A 470 2.99 -6.15 -16.07
CA TRP A 470 2.07 -5.02 -16.17
C TRP A 470 2.41 -3.96 -15.13
N TRP A 471 1.83 -2.79 -15.26
CA TRP A 471 1.92 -1.70 -14.30
C TRP A 471 0.52 -1.24 -13.88
N GLN A 472 0.46 -0.62 -12.72
CA GLN A 472 -0.77 -0.08 -12.14
C GLN A 472 -0.44 1.08 -11.22
N GLY A 473 -1.47 1.73 -10.66
CA GLY A 473 -1.30 2.68 -9.58
C GLY A 473 -0.76 2.03 -8.31
N GLU A 474 -0.24 2.83 -7.40
CA GLU A 474 0.63 2.36 -6.33
C GLU A 474 0.19 2.88 -4.95
N ASP A 475 -1.10 3.07 -4.71
CA ASP A 475 -1.57 3.63 -3.43
C ASP A 475 -1.16 2.77 -2.23
N ALA A 476 -1.02 1.42 -2.40
CA ALA A 476 -0.45 0.56 -1.36
C ALA A 476 1.02 0.91 -1.06
N ARG A 477 1.83 1.17 -2.09
CA ARG A 477 3.22 1.59 -1.91
C ARG A 477 3.31 2.91 -1.15
N LEU A 478 2.51 3.89 -1.54
CA LEU A 478 2.47 5.20 -0.88
C LEU A 478 2.10 5.06 0.60
N ALA A 479 1.05 4.31 0.89
CA ALA A 479 0.61 4.07 2.26
C ALA A 479 1.62 3.24 3.07
N SER A 480 2.30 2.25 2.47
CA SER A 480 3.35 1.47 3.15
C SER A 480 4.56 2.32 3.51
N LEU A 481 4.95 3.25 2.64
CA LEU A 481 6.02 4.21 2.89
C LEU A 481 5.62 5.26 3.93
N ALA A 482 4.35 5.68 3.95
CA ALA A 482 3.81 6.54 5.01
C ALA A 482 3.87 5.84 6.38
N ALA A 483 3.50 4.55 6.45
CA ALA A 483 3.63 3.76 7.67
C ALA A 483 5.10 3.64 8.11
N ALA A 484 6.01 3.32 7.19
CA ALA A 484 7.44 3.23 7.48
C ALA A 484 8.01 4.55 8.02
N ALA A 485 7.63 5.69 7.42
CA ALA A 485 8.08 7.01 7.86
C ALA A 485 7.54 7.38 9.25
N ARG A 486 6.25 7.12 9.53
CA ARG A 486 5.65 7.33 10.86
C ARG A 486 6.28 6.46 11.94
N MET A 487 6.56 5.19 11.64
CA MET A 487 7.27 4.30 12.58
C MET A 487 8.72 4.74 12.80
N ALA A 488 9.38 5.28 11.78
CA ALA A 488 10.77 5.73 11.87
C ALA A 488 10.91 7.06 12.62
N ALA A 489 10.00 8.00 12.45
CA ALA A 489 10.09 9.35 13.01
C ALA A 489 10.40 9.39 14.54
N PRO A 490 9.77 8.56 15.40
CA PRO A 490 10.06 8.53 16.83
C PRO A 490 11.48 8.08 17.18
N LEU A 491 12.19 7.40 16.27
CA LEU A 491 13.58 6.97 16.49
C LEU A 491 14.59 8.14 16.42
N PHE A 492 14.17 9.28 15.85
CA PHE A 492 15.04 10.42 15.55
C PHE A 492 14.65 11.70 16.30
N LYS A 493 14.20 11.55 17.56
CA LYS A 493 13.88 12.71 18.43
C LYS A 493 15.09 13.63 18.68
N ASP A 494 16.31 13.12 18.51
CA ASP A 494 17.57 13.83 18.56
C ASP A 494 17.92 14.58 17.27
N ASP A 495 17.20 14.33 16.15
CA ASP A 495 17.25 15.09 14.89
C ASP A 495 15.84 15.59 14.50
N PRO A 496 15.34 16.66 15.14
CA PRO A 496 13.99 17.17 14.90
C PRO A 496 13.71 17.55 13.44
N LYS A 497 14.78 17.93 12.70
CA LYS A 497 14.63 18.26 11.27
C LYS A 497 14.32 17.01 10.45
N PHE A 498 15.05 15.93 10.68
CA PHE A 498 14.82 14.67 9.99
C PHE A 498 13.48 14.05 10.40
N GLN A 499 13.15 14.11 11.70
CA GLN A 499 11.84 13.70 12.18
C GLN A 499 10.70 14.43 11.44
N ALA A 500 10.76 15.76 11.37
CA ALA A 500 9.76 16.56 10.65
C ALA A 500 9.72 16.25 9.14
N GLN A 501 10.85 15.90 8.51
CA GLN A 501 10.88 15.48 7.12
C GLN A 501 10.15 14.14 6.91
N LEU A 502 10.32 13.19 7.83
CA LEU A 502 9.61 11.89 7.79
C LEU A 502 8.11 12.07 7.97
N GLU A 503 7.69 12.89 8.93
CA GLU A 503 6.27 13.20 9.16
C GLU A 503 5.64 13.87 7.92
N ASN A 504 6.30 14.88 7.36
CA ASN A 504 5.81 15.54 6.15
C ASN A 504 5.77 14.58 4.94
N TYR A 505 6.74 13.68 4.83
CA TYR A 505 6.74 12.64 3.80
C TYR A 505 5.52 11.72 3.93
N ALA A 506 5.22 11.26 5.14
CA ALA A 506 4.06 10.41 5.41
C ALA A 506 2.75 11.13 5.06
N TRP A 507 2.57 12.38 5.52
CA TRP A 507 1.38 13.18 5.21
C TRP A 507 1.19 13.40 3.71
N ASN A 508 2.25 13.65 2.96
CA ASN A 508 2.17 13.86 1.52
C ASN A 508 1.58 12.65 0.78
N GLN A 509 1.93 11.43 1.19
CA GLN A 509 1.39 10.21 0.59
C GLN A 509 -0.11 10.03 0.92
N LEU A 510 -0.49 10.26 2.18
CA LEU A 510 -1.90 10.16 2.61
C LEU A 510 -2.77 11.23 1.95
N HIS A 511 -2.30 12.47 1.88
CA HIS A 511 -3.02 13.54 1.20
C HIS A 511 -3.19 13.31 -0.31
N TRP A 512 -2.19 12.66 -0.97
CA TRP A 512 -2.34 12.24 -2.37
C TRP A 512 -3.50 11.27 -2.55
N ILE A 513 -3.61 10.27 -1.69
CA ILE A 513 -4.71 9.29 -1.72
C ILE A 513 -6.08 9.98 -1.51
N LEU A 514 -6.13 11.01 -0.68
CA LEU A 514 -7.38 11.64 -0.27
C LEU A 514 -7.73 12.93 -1.03
N GLY A 515 -7.13 13.17 -2.21
CA GLY A 515 -7.58 14.23 -3.12
C GLY A 515 -6.54 15.29 -3.46
N ARG A 516 -5.47 15.48 -2.66
CA ARG A 516 -4.41 16.42 -3.02
C ARG A 516 -3.50 15.83 -4.11
N ASN A 517 -4.09 15.58 -5.26
CA ASN A 517 -3.46 15.03 -6.46
C ASN A 517 -3.91 15.81 -7.70
N PRO A 518 -3.26 15.64 -8.87
CA PRO A 518 -3.55 16.43 -10.07
C PRO A 518 -4.96 16.25 -10.66
N PHE A 519 -5.74 15.30 -10.15
CA PHE A 519 -7.11 15.05 -10.60
C PHE A 519 -8.18 15.62 -9.66
N ASP A 520 -7.76 16.24 -8.54
CA ASP A 520 -8.69 16.71 -7.49
C ASP A 520 -9.69 15.61 -7.11
N ALA A 521 -9.19 14.40 -6.89
CA ALA A 521 -10.01 13.21 -6.74
C ALA A 521 -9.56 12.36 -5.56
N SER A 522 -10.49 12.01 -4.67
CA SER A 522 -10.21 11.02 -3.64
C SER A 522 -10.11 9.63 -4.26
N LEU A 523 -9.02 8.93 -3.96
CA LEU A 523 -8.79 7.56 -4.39
C LEU A 523 -9.44 6.54 -3.42
N MET A 524 -10.03 7.02 -2.32
CA MET A 524 -10.83 6.22 -1.38
C MET A 524 -12.33 6.48 -1.61
N MET A 525 -13.06 5.46 -2.03
CA MET A 525 -14.50 5.55 -2.22
C MET A 525 -15.21 5.89 -0.91
N GLY A 526 -16.10 6.89 -0.96
CA GLY A 526 -16.93 7.30 0.19
C GLY A 526 -16.26 8.27 1.15
N SER A 527 -15.01 8.69 0.92
CA SER A 527 -14.30 9.72 1.69
C SER A 527 -13.76 10.79 0.75
N GLY A 528 -14.34 11.98 0.74
CA GLY A 528 -14.04 13.05 -0.22
C GLY A 528 -14.96 13.03 -1.45
N HIS A 529 -14.45 13.41 -2.62
CA HIS A 529 -15.20 13.49 -3.88
C HIS A 529 -14.33 13.14 -5.10
N GLY A 530 -14.91 13.13 -6.30
CA GLY A 530 -14.18 12.86 -7.54
C GLY A 530 -13.77 11.41 -7.69
N PHE A 531 -14.51 10.47 -7.07
CA PHE A 531 -14.15 9.05 -7.06
C PHE A 531 -14.09 8.45 -8.45
N ALA A 532 -13.05 7.63 -8.71
CA ALA A 532 -13.02 6.77 -9.86
C ALA A 532 -14.05 5.64 -9.74
N LEU A 533 -14.84 5.44 -10.78
CA LEU A 533 -15.76 4.31 -10.86
C LEU A 533 -15.03 3.09 -11.42
N TYR A 534 -15.12 1.98 -10.70
CA TYR A 534 -14.47 0.75 -11.13
C TYR A 534 -15.09 0.23 -12.42
N MET A 535 -14.26 0.06 -13.43
CA MET A 535 -14.62 -0.57 -14.67
C MET A 535 -13.58 -1.62 -15.05
N PHE A 536 -14.06 -2.77 -15.53
CA PHE A 536 -13.23 -3.87 -15.98
C PHE A 536 -13.83 -4.50 -17.24
N PHE A 537 -13.03 -4.69 -18.27
CA PHE A 537 -13.48 -5.22 -19.58
C PHE A 537 -14.69 -4.48 -20.18
N LYS A 538 -14.66 -3.14 -20.16
CA LYS A 538 -15.74 -2.27 -20.68
C LYS A 538 -17.08 -2.46 -19.98
N SER A 539 -17.06 -2.88 -18.73
CA SER A 539 -18.25 -3.18 -17.96
C SER A 539 -18.16 -2.57 -16.57
N TYR A 540 -19.20 -1.87 -16.14
CA TYR A 540 -19.42 -1.45 -14.75
C TYR A 540 -20.13 -2.55 -13.93
N LYS A 541 -19.90 -3.81 -14.26
CA LYS A 541 -20.47 -4.96 -13.56
C LYS A 541 -20.09 -5.00 -12.09
N TYR A 542 -18.92 -4.48 -11.77
CA TYR A 542 -18.42 -4.42 -10.41
C TYR A 542 -18.63 -3.02 -9.86
N THR A 543 -19.19 -2.93 -8.67
CA THR A 543 -19.44 -1.66 -8.00
C THR A 543 -18.29 -1.34 -7.04
N SER A 544 -17.85 -0.08 -7.03
CA SER A 544 -16.92 0.40 -6.03
C SER A 544 -17.54 0.33 -4.62
N ALA A 545 -16.78 -0.18 -3.65
CA ALA A 545 -17.21 -0.32 -2.27
C ALA A 545 -16.67 0.83 -1.41
N PRO A 546 -17.48 1.40 -0.48
CA PRO A 546 -17.01 2.42 0.45
C PRO A 546 -15.80 1.93 1.26
N GLY A 547 -14.80 2.80 1.43
CA GLY A 547 -13.53 2.49 2.10
C GLY A 547 -12.53 1.74 1.24
N GLY A 548 -12.94 1.25 0.06
CA GLY A 548 -12.03 0.70 -0.93
C GLY A 548 -11.17 1.79 -1.54
N ILE A 549 -9.86 1.56 -1.55
CA ILE A 549 -8.88 2.45 -2.19
C ILE A 549 -8.52 1.82 -3.52
N VAL A 550 -8.55 2.63 -4.58
CA VAL A 550 -8.22 2.19 -5.94
C VAL A 550 -6.71 2.04 -6.11
N ASN A 551 -6.28 1.40 -7.20
CA ASN A 551 -4.86 1.34 -7.57
C ASN A 551 -4.24 2.74 -7.64
N GLY A 552 -4.98 3.71 -8.17
CA GLY A 552 -4.63 5.12 -8.19
C GLY A 552 -3.90 5.56 -9.44
N ILE A 553 -3.43 6.79 -9.38
CA ILE A 553 -2.81 7.48 -10.51
C ILE A 553 -1.51 6.79 -10.92
N THR A 554 -1.34 6.54 -12.22
CA THR A 554 -0.16 5.86 -12.75
C THR A 554 0.34 6.51 -14.05
N ALA A 555 1.42 5.94 -14.59
CA ALA A 555 2.04 6.38 -15.83
C ALA A 555 1.14 6.18 -17.06
N SER A 556 1.39 6.96 -18.08
CA SER A 556 0.83 6.69 -19.41
C SER A 556 1.52 5.49 -20.06
N ILE A 557 0.83 4.86 -21.00
CA ILE A 557 1.37 3.69 -21.73
C ILE A 557 2.65 4.00 -22.53
N ASN A 558 2.88 5.27 -22.85
CA ASN A 558 4.00 5.70 -23.67
C ASN A 558 5.12 6.41 -22.87
N ASP A 559 4.91 6.67 -21.59
CA ASP A 559 5.85 7.41 -20.75
C ASP A 559 5.68 7.04 -19.27
N GLU A 560 6.65 6.34 -18.70
CA GLU A 560 6.62 5.83 -17.33
C GLU A 560 6.75 6.93 -16.25
N ASP A 561 7.12 8.14 -16.62
CA ASP A 561 7.18 9.30 -15.71
C ASP A 561 6.07 10.33 -15.97
N GLY A 562 5.39 10.21 -17.12
CA GLY A 562 4.24 11.03 -17.46
C GLY A 562 2.95 10.48 -16.89
N ILE A 563 2.06 11.34 -16.45
CA ILE A 563 0.72 10.93 -15.99
C ILE A 563 -0.16 10.53 -17.18
N ALA A 564 -0.95 9.48 -17.00
CA ALA A 564 -1.99 9.05 -17.95
C ALA A 564 -3.23 9.97 -17.86
N TRP A 565 -3.16 11.20 -18.33
CA TRP A 565 -4.22 12.21 -18.20
C TRP A 565 -5.57 11.80 -18.80
N ASN A 566 -5.56 10.92 -19.80
CA ASN A 566 -6.78 10.50 -20.52
C ASN A 566 -7.17 9.04 -20.26
N GLU A 567 -6.38 8.30 -19.52
CA GLU A 567 -6.52 6.86 -19.35
C GLU A 567 -7.00 6.47 -17.94
N GLY A 568 -7.15 7.43 -17.05
CA GLY A 568 -7.60 7.22 -15.70
C GLY A 568 -9.11 7.33 -15.53
N TYR A 569 -9.60 6.89 -14.39
CA TYR A 569 -10.96 7.12 -13.90
C TYR A 569 -12.07 6.56 -14.79
N ALA A 570 -11.85 5.40 -15.41
CA ALA A 570 -12.81 4.81 -16.34
C ALA A 570 -13.13 5.71 -17.56
N ALA A 571 -12.24 6.65 -17.87
CA ALA A 571 -12.47 7.63 -18.93
C ALA A 571 -12.34 7.05 -20.34
N THR A 572 -11.52 6.02 -20.51
CA THR A 572 -11.25 5.44 -21.83
C THR A 572 -12.29 4.41 -22.25
N GLY A 573 -12.96 3.77 -21.31
CA GLY A 573 -13.83 2.63 -21.55
C GLY A 573 -13.09 1.42 -22.13
N THR A 574 -11.80 1.27 -21.81
CA THR A 574 -10.93 0.16 -22.24
C THR A 574 -10.60 -0.77 -21.09
N ASP A 575 -10.00 -1.92 -21.39
CA ASP A 575 -9.57 -2.88 -20.37
C ASP A 575 -8.45 -2.36 -19.49
N ASP A 576 -7.80 -1.25 -19.87
CA ASP A 576 -6.69 -0.65 -19.14
C ASP A 576 -7.16 0.22 -17.95
N ASP A 577 -8.42 0.57 -17.87
CA ASP A 577 -8.95 1.41 -16.79
C ASP A 577 -8.80 0.76 -15.41
N TRP A 578 -8.72 -0.57 -15.30
CA TRP A 578 -8.47 -1.26 -14.05
C TRP A 578 -7.14 -0.84 -13.40
N ARG A 579 -6.13 -0.41 -14.17
CA ARG A 579 -4.84 0.06 -13.66
C ARG A 579 -4.97 1.24 -12.70
N TRP A 580 -6.06 1.99 -12.81
CA TRP A 580 -6.38 3.11 -11.94
C TRP A 580 -7.49 2.77 -10.95
N THR A 581 -8.51 2.07 -11.38
CA THR A 581 -9.84 2.07 -10.74
C THR A 581 -10.13 0.82 -9.91
N GLU A 582 -9.30 -0.22 -10.01
CA GLU A 582 -9.48 -1.44 -9.21
C GLU A 582 -9.22 -1.18 -7.74
N GLN A 583 -10.18 -1.53 -6.90
CA GLN A 583 -10.04 -1.49 -5.45
C GLN A 583 -9.42 -2.81 -4.98
N TRP A 584 -8.25 -2.73 -4.35
CA TRP A 584 -7.45 -3.89 -3.99
C TRP A 584 -7.09 -3.89 -2.50
N LEU A 585 -7.10 -5.06 -1.85
CA LEU A 585 -6.92 -5.22 -0.41
C LEU A 585 -5.67 -4.52 0.17
N PRO A 586 -4.47 -4.62 -0.43
CA PRO A 586 -3.27 -4.01 0.14
C PRO A 586 -3.32 -2.50 0.28
N HIS A 587 -4.06 -1.79 -0.59
CA HIS A 587 -4.22 -0.34 -0.49
C HIS A 587 -4.89 0.05 0.82
N ALA A 588 -6.02 -0.59 1.10
CA ALA A 588 -6.80 -0.34 2.31
C ALA A 588 -6.05 -0.82 3.58
N ALA A 589 -5.32 -1.94 3.51
CA ALA A 589 -4.55 -2.49 4.62
C ALA A 589 -3.41 -1.56 5.05
N TRP A 590 -2.59 -1.11 4.11
CA TRP A 590 -1.50 -0.17 4.41
C TRP A 590 -2.01 1.20 4.85
N TYR A 591 -3.07 1.71 4.20
CA TYR A 591 -3.69 2.97 4.61
C TYR A 591 -4.18 2.91 6.05
N LEU A 592 -4.97 1.87 6.40
CA LEU A 592 -5.49 1.66 7.75
C LEU A 592 -4.35 1.68 8.80
N TYR A 593 -3.26 0.96 8.52
CA TYR A 593 -2.12 0.91 9.43
C TYR A 593 -1.44 2.29 9.54
N ALA A 594 -1.16 2.93 8.40
CA ALA A 594 -0.50 4.24 8.36
C ALA A 594 -1.27 5.31 9.16
N VAL A 595 -2.60 5.40 9.02
CA VAL A 595 -3.39 6.40 9.75
C VAL A 595 -3.57 6.05 11.23
N SER A 596 -3.50 4.77 11.60
CA SER A 596 -3.61 4.35 13.00
C SER A 596 -2.35 4.66 13.82
N LEU A 597 -1.19 4.80 13.18
CA LEU A 597 0.08 5.08 13.86
C LEU A 597 0.09 6.49 14.48
N PRO A 598 0.77 6.69 15.64
CA PRO A 598 0.99 8.02 16.21
C PRO A 598 1.71 8.95 15.23
N HIS A 599 1.38 10.23 15.27
CA HIS A 599 1.95 11.29 14.42
C HIS A 599 1.99 12.64 15.14
#